data_256e62c7a1cc5db41325d4d339c0fca0
#
_entry.id   256e62c7a1cc5db41325d4d339c0fca0
#
_cell.length_a   1.000
_cell.length_b   1.000
_cell.length_c   1.000
_cell.angle_alpha   90.00
_cell.angle_beta   90.00
_cell.angle_gamma   90.00
#
_symmetry.space_group_name_H-M   'P 1'
#
loop_
_entity.id
_entity.type
_entity.pdbx_description
1 polymer ?
#
loop_
_entity_poly.entity_id
_entity_poly.type
_entity_poly.pdbx_seq_one_letter_code
_entity_poly.pdbx_strand_id
1 'polypeptide(L)'
;MDFRPYRLAVPMCALALVSAPTLVNAAMPNTKVPSKETKAANLTAPEMRTSSKKLAQLINVALSNDGNRQQYSAQSAAMRETGVASSTLMDPKLKVGFGGLPVDSFKFDDDPMTNISVGLMQQFERGSTLDLQQKKANQQADGLGLQVHAREIEVANSMTQLWLELGYQQKAEQILLENRKLMKEMESFIQTNYSIGKSEAQDLLNAQLQVSKLDEKLQANAQMQRRLVSQLSEWLGSDWLATEQALYATNQLNWDTLNSKLASSKDSTKHYQQLSQHPMVKMADVSISANKTQVEIAEQAYNPQFGVEVMYAYRQANNMKGEPASDLVSAYLTMDIPLFTGDRQDRNLAAAQYQVGAAQSQKDTLLTQMNAKVNTLLVDRGNLTQRLERYQSTLLPQAKARIQAVERGYQNNTAQFNDVISATTDELALQLEQQRLLTDLNIANSNLATLLGGFDYQVASPEARSISTY
;
A
#
# COMPACT_ATOMS: atom_id res chain seq x y z
N MET A 1 58.84 22.83 23.13
CA MET A 1 59.30 24.20 22.94
C MET A 1 58.25 25.10 23.55
N ASP A 2 58.62 25.61 24.73
CA ASP A 2 57.86 26.60 25.48
C ASP A 2 57.73 27.92 24.71
N PHE A 3 56.68 28.67 24.96
CA PHE A 3 56.75 30.06 25.37
C PHE A 3 55.43 30.57 25.93
N ARG A 4 55.53 31.11 27.11
CA ARG A 4 54.56 31.74 27.99
C ARG A 4 54.44 33.27 27.72
N PRO A 5 53.70 34.01 28.50
CA PRO A 5 52.68 34.99 28.13
C PRO A 5 53.14 36.45 28.35
N TYR A 6 52.36 37.40 27.90
CA TYR A 6 52.49 38.79 28.34
C TYR A 6 51.18 39.37 28.90
N ARG A 7 51.29 39.78 30.17
CA ARG A 7 50.41 40.71 30.85
C ARG A 7 50.97 42.15 30.67
N LEU A 8 50.07 43.16 30.58
CA LEU A 8 50.29 44.56 31.01
C LEU A 8 48.93 45.25 30.90
N ALA A 9 48.28 45.60 31.98
CA ALA A 9 48.40 46.73 32.88
C ALA A 9 47.59 47.96 32.44
N VAL A 10 46.66 48.30 33.33
CA VAL A 10 45.72 49.44 33.36
C VAL A 10 46.49 50.78 33.47
N PRO A 11 45.89 51.92 33.03
CA PRO A 11 45.59 52.91 34.06
C PRO A 11 44.16 53.50 33.96
N MET A 12 43.72 53.87 35.16
CA MET A 12 42.57 54.62 35.60
C MET A 12 42.81 56.14 35.39
N CYS A 13 41.78 56.89 34.96
CA CYS A 13 41.55 58.34 35.28
C CYS A 13 40.32 58.74 34.46
N ALA A 14 39.29 59.34 34.94
CA ALA A 14 38.98 60.43 35.83
C ALA A 14 37.57 60.94 35.43
N LEU A 15 36.79 61.31 36.41
CA LEU A 15 35.45 61.87 36.35
C LEU A 15 35.28 63.06 35.39
N ALA A 16 34.11 63.10 34.67
CA ALA A 16 33.47 64.37 34.31
C ALA A 16 31.96 64.20 34.44
N LEU A 17 31.38 64.95 35.39
CA LEU A 17 29.95 65.23 35.56
C LEU A 17 29.43 66.04 34.37
N VAL A 18 28.43 65.54 33.63
CA VAL A 18 27.61 66.39 32.77
C VAL A 18 26.13 65.97 32.93
N SER A 19 25.34 66.99 33.23
CA SER A 19 23.92 67.12 33.45
C SER A 19 23.00 66.20 32.61
N ALA A 20 22.04 65.60 33.30
CA ALA A 20 20.93 64.83 32.73
C ALA A 20 19.93 65.68 31.96
N PRO A 21 19.43 65.28 30.80
CA PRO A 21 18.16 65.74 30.28
C PRO A 21 17.03 64.86 30.78
N THR A 22 15.98 65.45 31.26
CA THR A 22 14.73 64.85 31.68
C THR A 22 14.10 64.01 30.56
N LEU A 23 14.06 62.71 30.78
CA LEU A 23 13.30 61.80 29.94
C LEU A 23 11.79 61.98 30.20
N VAL A 24 11.09 62.51 29.23
CA VAL A 24 9.62 62.44 29.10
C VAL A 24 9.27 61.00 28.87
N ASN A 25 8.70 60.36 29.85
CA ASN A 25 8.16 59.01 29.83
C ASN A 25 6.89 59.02 28.96
N ALA A 26 7.02 58.76 27.62
CA ALA A 26 5.88 58.41 26.80
C ALA A 26 5.51 56.96 27.11
N ALA A 27 4.53 56.78 27.99
CA ALA A 27 3.92 55.48 28.23
C ALA A 27 3.40 54.90 26.91
N MET A 28 3.99 53.79 26.45
CA MET A 28 3.37 52.98 25.40
C MET A 28 1.97 52.57 25.85
N PRO A 29 0.96 52.62 24.98
CA PRO A 29 -0.32 52.03 25.29
C PRO A 29 -0.08 50.56 25.62
N ASN A 30 -0.59 50.14 26.76
CA ASN A 30 -0.57 48.78 27.27
C ASN A 30 -1.47 47.92 26.35
N THR A 31 -1.05 47.67 25.11
CA THR A 31 -1.62 46.64 24.26
C THR A 31 -1.12 45.32 24.83
N LYS A 32 -1.85 44.81 25.82
CA LYS A 32 -1.86 43.36 26.09
C LYS A 32 -2.07 42.72 24.73
N VAL A 33 -1.00 42.23 24.13
CA VAL A 33 -1.10 41.18 23.11
C VAL A 33 -1.92 40.08 23.78
N PRO A 34 -3.12 39.76 23.27
CA PRO A 34 -3.88 38.70 23.87
C PRO A 34 -3.05 37.44 23.68
N SER A 35 -2.37 36.99 24.72
CA SER A 35 -1.84 35.66 24.81
C SER A 35 -3.05 34.72 24.92
N LYS A 36 -3.82 34.60 23.82
CA LYS A 36 -4.60 33.42 23.61
C LYS A 36 -3.56 32.31 23.51
N GLU A 37 -3.46 31.52 24.57
CA GLU A 37 -2.83 30.23 24.51
C GLU A 37 -3.38 29.52 23.28
N THR A 38 -2.68 29.64 22.17
CA THR A 38 -2.89 28.77 21.03
C THR A 38 -2.30 27.45 21.46
N LYS A 39 -3.08 26.70 22.25
CA LYS A 39 -2.87 25.27 22.34
C LYS A 39 -2.89 24.82 20.91
N ALA A 40 -1.74 24.42 20.36
CA ALA A 40 -1.69 23.47 19.29
C ALA A 40 -2.38 22.20 19.84
N ALA A 41 -3.72 22.24 19.83
CA ALA A 41 -4.54 21.26 20.52
C ALA A 41 -4.39 19.96 19.76
N ASN A 42 -3.73 19.00 20.38
CA ASN A 42 -3.93 17.62 19.99
C ASN A 42 -5.44 17.40 19.94
N LEU A 43 -5.93 16.78 18.85
CA LEU A 43 -7.34 16.47 18.72
C LEU A 43 -7.82 15.69 19.96
N THR A 44 -9.01 15.99 20.42
CA THR A 44 -9.64 15.21 21.49
C THR A 44 -9.99 13.80 20.97
N ALA A 45 -10.08 12.82 21.87
CA ALA A 45 -10.44 11.46 21.49
C ALA A 45 -11.73 11.35 20.64
N PRO A 46 -12.83 12.11 20.91
CA PRO A 46 -14.00 12.10 20.04
C PRO A 46 -13.75 12.71 18.65
N GLU A 47 -12.92 13.75 18.54
CA GLU A 47 -12.57 14.34 17.23
C GLU A 47 -11.73 13.37 16.38
N MET A 48 -10.76 12.68 16.98
CA MET A 48 -9.99 11.62 16.29
C MET A 48 -10.90 10.48 15.80
N ARG A 49 -11.89 10.06 16.61
CA ARG A 49 -12.85 9.03 16.19
C ARG A 49 -13.74 9.50 15.04
N THR A 50 -14.17 10.75 15.04
CA THR A 50 -14.98 11.32 13.97
C THR A 50 -14.18 11.39 12.66
N SER A 51 -12.93 11.83 12.73
CA SER A 51 -12.02 11.86 11.57
C SER A 51 -11.74 10.46 11.03
N SER A 52 -11.47 9.48 11.91
CA SER A 52 -11.27 8.08 11.51
C SER A 52 -12.50 7.49 10.82
N LYS A 53 -13.72 7.80 11.28
CA LYS A 53 -14.96 7.37 10.62
C LYS A 53 -15.12 7.99 9.23
N LYS A 54 -14.81 9.29 9.08
CA LYS A 54 -14.86 9.96 7.78
C LYS A 54 -13.87 9.34 6.80
N LEU A 55 -12.64 9.07 7.25
CA LEU A 55 -11.64 8.37 6.44
C LEU A 55 -12.12 6.96 6.05
N ALA A 56 -12.69 6.19 6.98
CA ALA A 56 -13.24 4.87 6.69
C ALA A 56 -14.33 4.91 5.62
N GLN A 57 -15.20 5.93 5.62
CA GLN A 57 -16.20 6.13 4.57
C GLN A 57 -15.55 6.40 3.21
N LEU A 58 -14.51 7.23 3.14
CA LEU A 58 -13.77 7.50 1.90
C LEU A 58 -13.05 6.24 1.39
N ILE A 59 -12.46 5.45 2.29
CA ILE A 59 -11.85 4.17 1.95
C ILE A 59 -12.90 3.21 1.36
N ASN A 60 -14.10 3.14 1.93
CA ASN A 60 -15.18 2.31 1.40
C ASN A 60 -15.59 2.73 -0.02
N VAL A 61 -15.68 4.04 -0.29
CA VAL A 61 -15.95 4.56 -1.64
C VAL A 61 -14.82 4.18 -2.60
N ALA A 62 -13.57 4.39 -2.20
CA ALA A 62 -12.39 4.05 -3.00
C ALA A 62 -12.35 2.56 -3.33
N LEU A 63 -12.61 1.69 -2.35
CA LEU A 63 -12.65 0.24 -2.53
C LEU A 63 -13.81 -0.21 -3.43
N SER A 64 -14.94 0.46 -3.36
CA SER A 64 -16.09 0.15 -4.24
C SER A 64 -15.80 0.47 -5.70
N ASN A 65 -14.96 1.47 -5.96
CA ASN A 65 -14.58 1.93 -7.30
C ASN A 65 -13.29 1.29 -7.81
N ASP A 66 -12.55 0.53 -6.97
CA ASP A 66 -11.24 -0.01 -7.34
C ASP A 66 -11.34 -1.09 -8.41
N GLY A 67 -10.86 -0.77 -9.64
CA GLY A 67 -10.87 -1.68 -10.77
C GLY A 67 -9.98 -2.91 -10.58
N ASN A 68 -8.90 -2.82 -9.78
CA ASN A 68 -8.02 -3.96 -9.52
C ASN A 68 -8.73 -5.02 -8.64
N ARG A 69 -9.54 -4.59 -7.65
CA ARG A 69 -10.37 -5.53 -6.89
C ARG A 69 -11.32 -6.30 -7.79
N GLN A 70 -11.98 -5.60 -8.73
CA GLN A 70 -12.88 -6.22 -9.71
C GLN A 70 -12.12 -7.16 -10.65
N GLN A 71 -10.93 -6.76 -11.09
CA GLN A 71 -10.04 -7.58 -11.93
C GLN A 71 -9.66 -8.90 -11.23
N TYR A 72 -9.18 -8.85 -9.99
CA TYR A 72 -8.81 -10.07 -9.25
C TYR A 72 -10.01 -10.97 -8.98
N SER A 73 -11.17 -10.41 -8.69
CA SER A 73 -12.42 -11.16 -8.52
C SER A 73 -12.81 -11.88 -9.82
N ALA A 74 -12.76 -11.18 -10.96
CA ALA A 74 -13.05 -11.78 -12.27
C ALA A 74 -12.02 -12.87 -12.64
N GLN A 75 -10.75 -12.66 -12.37
CA GLN A 75 -9.69 -13.67 -12.57
C GLN A 75 -9.91 -14.90 -11.68
N SER A 76 -10.32 -14.72 -10.43
CA SER A 76 -10.67 -15.83 -9.53
C SER A 76 -11.84 -16.65 -10.08
N ALA A 77 -12.90 -15.99 -10.56
CA ALA A 77 -14.04 -16.65 -11.19
C ALA A 77 -13.62 -17.39 -12.48
N ALA A 78 -12.84 -16.75 -13.36
CA ALA A 78 -12.32 -17.37 -14.58
C ALA A 78 -11.47 -18.61 -14.28
N MET A 79 -10.66 -18.57 -13.23
CA MET A 79 -9.83 -19.73 -12.83
C MET A 79 -10.70 -20.90 -12.34
N ARG A 80 -11.84 -20.63 -11.66
CA ARG A 80 -12.78 -21.67 -11.26
C ARG A 80 -13.46 -22.33 -12.47
N GLU A 81 -13.89 -21.52 -13.44
CA GLU A 81 -14.46 -22.05 -14.70
C GLU A 81 -13.41 -22.85 -15.48
N THR A 82 -12.16 -22.38 -15.55
CA THR A 82 -11.05 -23.16 -16.12
C THR A 82 -10.85 -24.48 -15.38
N GLY A 83 -11.03 -24.49 -14.06
CA GLY A 83 -11.00 -25.71 -13.24
C GLY A 83 -12.07 -26.71 -13.65
N VAL A 84 -13.31 -26.26 -13.85
CA VAL A 84 -14.42 -27.10 -14.34
C VAL A 84 -14.10 -27.64 -15.74
N ALA A 85 -13.66 -26.79 -16.66
CA ALA A 85 -13.31 -27.20 -18.02
C ALA A 85 -12.17 -28.24 -18.01
N SER A 86 -11.13 -28.05 -17.20
CA SER A 86 -9.98 -28.98 -17.12
C SER A 86 -10.30 -30.30 -16.39
N SER A 87 -11.41 -30.38 -15.68
CA SER A 87 -11.91 -31.61 -15.02
C SER A 87 -12.88 -32.40 -15.88
N THR A 88 -13.18 -31.92 -17.08
CA THR A 88 -14.08 -32.59 -18.02
C THR A 88 -13.29 -33.54 -18.92
N LEU A 89 -13.87 -34.69 -19.22
CA LEU A 89 -13.30 -35.62 -20.19
C LEU A 89 -13.14 -34.95 -21.56
N MET A 90 -12.05 -35.28 -22.27
CA MET A 90 -11.88 -34.86 -23.65
C MET A 90 -13.01 -35.37 -24.53
N ASP A 91 -13.38 -34.58 -25.53
CA ASP A 91 -14.41 -34.98 -26.51
C ASP A 91 -14.04 -36.26 -27.23
N PRO A 92 -15.04 -37.15 -27.52
CA PRO A 92 -14.81 -38.32 -28.32
C PRO A 92 -14.33 -37.93 -29.72
N LYS A 93 -13.36 -38.69 -30.22
CA LYS A 93 -12.83 -38.47 -31.57
C LYS A 93 -13.59 -39.34 -32.58
N LEU A 94 -14.14 -38.70 -33.63
CA LEU A 94 -14.70 -39.39 -34.78
C LEU A 94 -13.55 -39.75 -35.75
N LYS A 95 -13.42 -41.01 -36.08
CA LYS A 95 -12.51 -41.51 -37.12
C LYS A 95 -13.32 -41.90 -38.36
N VAL A 96 -12.92 -41.41 -39.53
CA VAL A 96 -13.49 -41.87 -40.79
C VAL A 96 -12.31 -42.20 -41.73
N GLY A 97 -12.37 -43.33 -42.36
CA GLY A 97 -11.29 -43.78 -43.24
C GLY A 97 -11.67 -44.94 -44.09
N PHE A 98 -10.75 -45.42 -44.90
CA PHE A 98 -10.84 -46.66 -45.62
C PHE A 98 -9.58 -47.49 -45.38
N GLY A 99 -9.73 -48.82 -45.44
CA GLY A 99 -8.63 -49.76 -45.24
C GLY A 99 -8.65 -50.83 -46.29
N GLY A 100 -7.48 -51.44 -46.54
CA GLY A 100 -7.35 -52.60 -47.45
C GLY A 100 -7.65 -52.28 -48.90
N LEU A 101 -7.55 -50.97 -49.34
CA LEU A 101 -7.77 -50.62 -50.75
C LEU A 101 -6.59 -51.09 -51.58
N PRO A 102 -6.81 -51.95 -52.64
CA PRO A 102 -5.74 -52.41 -53.53
C PRO A 102 -5.11 -51.22 -54.27
N VAL A 103 -3.76 -51.17 -54.26
CA VAL A 103 -3.01 -50.05 -54.91
C VAL A 103 -2.89 -50.17 -56.40
N ASP A 104 -3.17 -51.40 -56.94
CA ASP A 104 -3.15 -51.69 -58.37
C ASP A 104 -4.47 -51.32 -59.09
N SER A 105 -5.60 -51.43 -58.45
CA SER A 105 -6.92 -51.14 -59.03
C SER A 105 -7.60 -49.89 -58.47
N PHE A 106 -7.32 -49.51 -57.22
CA PHE A 106 -8.01 -48.44 -56.45
C PHE A 106 -9.54 -48.61 -56.42
N LYS A 107 -10.02 -49.88 -56.47
CA LYS A 107 -11.45 -50.18 -56.45
C LYS A 107 -11.86 -50.74 -55.09
N PHE A 108 -13.05 -50.33 -54.57
CA PHE A 108 -13.58 -50.74 -53.29
C PHE A 108 -14.25 -52.10 -53.30
N ASP A 109 -14.53 -52.64 -54.51
CA ASP A 109 -15.21 -53.93 -54.76
C ASP A 109 -14.32 -55.06 -55.22
N ASP A 110 -13.01 -54.81 -55.40
CA ASP A 110 -12.04 -55.82 -55.89
C ASP A 110 -11.60 -56.81 -54.80
N ASP A 111 -11.47 -56.33 -53.54
CA ASP A 111 -10.96 -57.18 -52.44
C ASP A 111 -11.95 -57.20 -51.28
N PRO A 112 -12.38 -58.38 -50.79
CA PRO A 112 -13.27 -58.53 -49.63
C PRO A 112 -12.75 -57.89 -48.32
N MET A 113 -11.47 -57.58 -48.22
CA MET A 113 -10.88 -56.89 -47.07
C MET A 113 -10.97 -55.36 -47.18
N THR A 114 -11.26 -54.82 -48.36
CA THR A 114 -11.48 -53.37 -48.55
C THR A 114 -12.72 -52.94 -47.79
N ASN A 115 -12.58 -51.91 -46.97
CA ASN A 115 -13.69 -51.37 -46.16
C ASN A 115 -13.62 -49.85 -46.08
N ILE A 116 -14.79 -49.23 -45.91
CA ILE A 116 -14.97 -47.87 -45.46
C ILE A 116 -15.42 -47.91 -44.00
N SER A 117 -14.69 -47.25 -43.15
CA SER A 117 -14.91 -47.35 -41.68
C SER A 117 -15.27 -46.01 -41.05
N VAL A 118 -16.16 -46.07 -40.07
CA VAL A 118 -16.52 -44.98 -39.16
C VAL A 118 -16.39 -45.50 -37.75
N GLY A 119 -15.66 -44.78 -36.90
CA GLY A 119 -15.43 -45.17 -35.52
C GLY A 119 -15.49 -43.96 -34.55
N LEU A 120 -15.78 -44.28 -33.31
CA LEU A 120 -15.72 -43.35 -32.18
C LEU A 120 -14.64 -43.83 -31.20
N MET A 121 -13.77 -42.93 -30.78
CA MET A 121 -12.69 -43.19 -29.84
C MET A 121 -12.85 -42.26 -28.64
N GLN A 122 -12.89 -42.80 -27.43
CA GLN A 122 -12.84 -42.07 -26.17
C GLN A 122 -11.58 -42.44 -25.40
N GLN A 123 -10.85 -41.41 -24.96
CA GLN A 123 -9.68 -41.56 -24.10
C GLN A 123 -10.01 -41.08 -22.70
N PHE A 124 -9.56 -41.78 -21.67
CA PHE A 124 -9.75 -41.45 -20.27
C PHE A 124 -8.41 -41.00 -19.68
N GLU A 125 -8.48 -40.03 -18.78
CA GLU A 125 -7.28 -39.56 -18.09
C GLU A 125 -6.81 -40.54 -17.04
N ARG A 126 -5.54 -40.42 -16.59
CA ARG A 126 -4.91 -41.31 -15.62
C ARG A 126 -5.45 -41.09 -14.22
N GLY A 127 -5.94 -42.13 -13.57
CA GLY A 127 -6.38 -42.08 -12.18
C GLY A 127 -7.34 -40.91 -11.89
N SER A 128 -7.03 -40.11 -10.88
CA SER A 128 -7.83 -38.96 -10.47
C SER A 128 -7.29 -37.58 -11.01
N THR A 129 -6.57 -37.60 -12.14
CA THR A 129 -5.94 -36.39 -12.70
C THR A 129 -6.94 -35.26 -12.90
N LEU A 130 -8.15 -35.55 -13.39
CA LEU A 130 -9.20 -34.53 -13.65
C LEU A 130 -9.64 -33.83 -12.35
N ASP A 131 -9.94 -34.61 -11.31
CA ASP A 131 -10.35 -34.04 -10.01
C ASP A 131 -9.22 -33.21 -9.38
N LEU A 132 -7.98 -33.67 -9.53
CA LEU A 132 -6.80 -32.94 -9.01
C LEU A 132 -6.52 -31.65 -9.79
N GLN A 133 -6.77 -31.63 -11.10
CA GLN A 133 -6.69 -30.41 -11.91
C GLN A 133 -7.72 -29.37 -11.45
N GLN A 134 -8.96 -29.79 -11.20
CA GLN A 134 -10.00 -28.93 -10.65
C GLN A 134 -9.62 -28.42 -9.24
N LYS A 135 -9.15 -29.32 -8.37
CA LYS A 135 -8.68 -28.94 -7.03
C LYS A 135 -7.57 -27.87 -7.09
N LYS A 136 -6.58 -28.08 -7.97
CA LYS A 136 -5.49 -27.13 -8.17
C LYS A 136 -5.99 -25.77 -8.67
N ALA A 137 -6.88 -25.75 -9.68
CA ALA A 137 -7.47 -24.53 -10.22
C ALA A 137 -8.28 -23.78 -9.15
N ASN A 138 -9.06 -24.49 -8.32
CA ASN A 138 -9.79 -23.90 -7.20
C ASN A 138 -8.83 -23.26 -6.17
N GLN A 139 -7.73 -23.94 -5.82
CA GLN A 139 -6.70 -23.36 -4.95
C GLN A 139 -6.09 -22.09 -5.55
N GLN A 140 -5.78 -22.08 -6.86
CA GLN A 140 -5.28 -20.89 -7.54
C GLN A 140 -6.31 -19.76 -7.55
N ALA A 141 -7.61 -20.08 -7.73
CA ALA A 141 -8.70 -19.11 -7.62
C ALA A 141 -8.81 -18.52 -6.19
N ASP A 142 -8.62 -19.34 -5.16
CA ASP A 142 -8.58 -18.86 -3.76
C ASP A 142 -7.41 -17.91 -3.51
N GLY A 143 -6.25 -18.18 -4.13
CA GLY A 143 -5.10 -17.27 -4.12
C GLY A 143 -5.44 -15.90 -4.71
N LEU A 144 -6.15 -15.85 -5.84
CA LEU A 144 -6.64 -14.61 -6.45
C LEU A 144 -7.69 -13.91 -5.58
N GLY A 145 -8.56 -14.66 -4.89
CA GLY A 145 -9.48 -14.12 -3.89
C GLY A 145 -8.76 -13.43 -2.73
N LEU A 146 -7.64 -14.00 -2.25
CA LEU A 146 -6.80 -13.37 -1.23
C LEU A 146 -6.08 -12.13 -1.74
N GLN A 147 -5.81 -12.03 -3.05
CA GLN A 147 -5.23 -10.86 -3.68
C GLN A 147 -6.18 -9.66 -3.65
N VAL A 148 -7.51 -9.90 -3.70
CA VAL A 148 -8.52 -8.86 -3.44
C VAL A 148 -8.31 -8.24 -2.05
N HIS A 149 -8.15 -9.08 -1.01
CA HIS A 149 -7.93 -8.58 0.35
C HIS A 149 -6.59 -7.88 0.52
N ALA A 150 -5.53 -8.35 -0.15
CA ALA A 150 -4.24 -7.64 -0.15
C ALA A 150 -4.39 -6.25 -0.76
N ARG A 151 -5.15 -6.12 -1.86
CA ARG A 151 -5.43 -4.83 -2.50
C ARG A 151 -6.26 -3.90 -1.60
N GLU A 152 -7.22 -4.43 -0.86
CA GLU A 152 -8.00 -3.64 0.11
C GLU A 152 -7.10 -2.99 1.16
N ILE A 153 -6.16 -3.73 1.72
CA ILE A 153 -5.18 -3.21 2.68
C ILE A 153 -4.29 -2.13 2.05
N GLU A 154 -3.83 -2.35 0.82
CA GLU A 154 -3.01 -1.40 0.08
C GLU A 154 -3.74 -0.07 -0.16
N VAL A 155 -4.98 -0.13 -0.65
CA VAL A 155 -5.83 1.06 -0.85
C VAL A 155 -6.08 1.78 0.47
N ALA A 156 -6.42 1.04 1.53
CA ALA A 156 -6.64 1.62 2.86
C ALA A 156 -5.39 2.35 3.38
N ASN A 157 -4.20 1.79 3.20
CA ASN A 157 -2.94 2.42 3.59
C ASN A 157 -2.66 3.67 2.76
N SER A 158 -2.80 3.61 1.44
CA SER A 158 -2.54 4.74 0.53
C SER A 158 -3.49 5.91 0.82
N MET A 159 -4.77 5.62 0.98
CA MET A 159 -5.77 6.62 1.36
C MET A 159 -5.48 7.25 2.74
N THR A 160 -5.06 6.43 3.70
CA THR A 160 -4.71 6.89 5.04
C THR A 160 -3.50 7.82 5.01
N GLN A 161 -2.47 7.49 4.24
CA GLN A 161 -1.29 8.34 4.10
C GLN A 161 -1.62 9.68 3.43
N LEU A 162 -2.41 9.68 2.33
CA LEU A 162 -2.85 10.90 1.67
C LEU A 162 -3.71 11.77 2.60
N TRP A 163 -4.59 11.17 3.39
CA TRP A 163 -5.40 11.85 4.41
C TRP A 163 -4.53 12.53 5.47
N LEU A 164 -3.55 11.81 6.02
CA LEU A 164 -2.64 12.31 7.05
C LEU A 164 -1.75 13.45 6.51
N GLU A 165 -1.25 13.32 5.28
CA GLU A 165 -0.46 14.36 4.62
C GLU A 165 -1.30 15.62 4.35
N LEU A 166 -2.54 15.46 3.87
CA LEU A 166 -3.46 16.58 3.69
C LEU A 166 -3.75 17.27 5.03
N GLY A 167 -4.01 16.50 6.08
CA GLY A 167 -4.21 17.00 7.43
C GLY A 167 -3.00 17.77 7.98
N TYR A 168 -1.78 17.31 7.68
CA TYR A 168 -0.56 18.03 7.98
C TYR A 168 -0.50 19.39 7.28
N GLN A 169 -0.77 19.40 5.95
CA GLN A 169 -0.73 20.65 5.18
C GLN A 169 -1.76 21.66 5.68
N GLN A 170 -2.97 21.23 6.00
CA GLN A 170 -4.01 22.10 6.56
C GLN A 170 -3.63 22.62 7.95
N LYS A 171 -2.97 21.81 8.77
CA LYS A 171 -2.47 22.26 10.07
C LYS A 171 -1.29 23.22 9.94
N ALA A 172 -0.39 22.95 9.00
CA ALA A 172 0.74 23.85 8.67
C ALA A 172 0.24 25.21 8.15
N GLU A 173 -0.79 25.22 7.30
CA GLU A 173 -1.42 26.47 6.83
C GLU A 173 -1.93 27.32 7.99
N GLN A 174 -2.64 26.71 8.96
CA GLN A 174 -3.11 27.44 10.15
C GLN A 174 -1.95 28.11 10.91
N ILE A 175 -0.87 27.36 11.15
CA ILE A 175 0.32 27.84 11.85
C ILE A 175 0.98 28.98 11.04
N LEU A 176 1.10 28.83 9.73
CA LEU A 176 1.68 29.85 8.86
C LEU A 176 0.85 31.13 8.83
N LEU A 177 -0.49 31.04 8.77
CA LEU A 177 -1.40 32.18 8.79
C LEU A 177 -1.32 32.95 10.11
N GLU A 178 -1.26 32.25 11.25
CA GLU A 178 -1.08 32.87 12.57
C GLU A 178 0.26 33.63 12.64
N ASN A 179 1.35 32.99 12.20
CA ASN A 179 2.66 33.62 12.18
C ASN A 179 2.73 34.82 11.20
N ARG A 180 2.09 34.70 10.04
CA ARG A 180 2.00 35.78 9.08
C ARG A 180 1.26 37.00 9.67
N LYS A 181 0.18 36.77 10.41
CA LYS A 181 -0.56 37.81 11.08
C LYS A 181 0.33 38.54 12.08
N LEU A 182 1.02 37.80 12.95
CA LEU A 182 1.97 38.38 13.92
C LEU A 182 3.07 39.18 13.23
N MET A 183 3.66 38.63 12.16
CA MET A 183 4.73 39.33 11.42
C MET A 183 4.25 40.61 10.73
N LYS A 184 3.00 40.63 10.24
CA LYS A 184 2.38 41.85 9.71
C LYS A 184 2.12 42.93 10.77
N GLU A 185 1.71 42.51 11.97
CA GLU A 185 1.56 43.44 13.10
C GLU A 185 2.93 44.04 13.49
N MET A 186 3.99 43.21 13.49
CA MET A 186 5.37 43.66 13.73
C MET A 186 5.86 44.59 12.61
N GLU A 187 5.63 44.27 11.35
CA GLU A 187 5.95 45.16 10.19
C GLU A 187 5.31 46.52 10.36
N SER A 188 4.01 46.59 10.67
CA SER A 188 3.28 47.83 10.88
C SER A 188 3.85 48.65 12.05
N PHE A 189 4.24 47.98 13.14
CA PHE A 189 4.88 48.64 14.27
C PHE A 189 6.25 49.25 13.89
N ILE A 190 7.10 48.50 13.19
CA ILE A 190 8.40 48.98 12.72
C ILE A 190 8.25 50.10 11.69
N GLN A 191 7.28 50.02 10.78
CA GLN A 191 6.95 51.07 9.83
C GLN A 191 6.64 52.41 10.54
N THR A 192 5.83 52.34 11.60
CA THR A 192 5.49 53.49 12.42
C THR A 192 6.74 54.08 13.10
N ASN A 193 7.56 53.25 13.72
CA ASN A 193 8.79 53.64 14.38
C ASN A 193 9.82 54.25 13.40
N TYR A 194 9.93 53.69 12.19
CA TYR A 194 10.79 54.22 11.13
C TYR A 194 10.34 55.62 10.71
N SER A 195 9.02 55.83 10.54
CA SER A 195 8.48 57.16 10.13
C SER A 195 8.78 58.27 11.14
N ILE A 196 8.98 57.97 12.41
CA ILE A 196 9.36 58.90 13.48
C ILE A 196 10.85 58.84 13.86
N GLY A 197 11.67 58.14 13.07
CA GLY A 197 13.12 58.05 13.25
C GLY A 197 13.60 57.21 14.42
N LYS A 198 12.74 56.28 14.95
CA LYS A 198 13.06 55.39 16.06
C LYS A 198 13.54 53.97 15.64
N SER A 199 13.35 53.59 14.39
CA SER A 199 13.85 52.35 13.83
C SER A 199 14.66 52.57 12.56
N GLU A 200 15.55 51.67 12.25
CA GLU A 200 16.38 51.72 11.04
C GLU A 200 15.60 51.20 9.80
N ALA A 201 15.99 51.66 8.61
CA ALA A 201 15.43 51.17 7.36
C ALA A 201 15.65 49.65 7.18
N GLN A 202 16.79 49.16 7.69
CA GLN A 202 17.12 47.75 7.68
C GLN A 202 16.09 46.87 8.43
N ASP A 203 15.59 47.32 9.57
CA ASP A 203 14.58 46.63 10.36
C ASP A 203 13.26 46.50 9.60
N LEU A 204 12.83 47.59 8.94
CA LEU A 204 11.63 47.61 8.12
C LEU A 204 11.75 46.62 6.95
N LEU A 205 12.86 46.65 6.21
CA LEU A 205 13.11 45.76 5.08
C LEU A 205 13.17 44.30 5.53
N ASN A 206 13.76 44.01 6.70
CA ASN A 206 13.77 42.66 7.27
C ASN A 206 12.36 42.17 7.62
N ALA A 207 11.51 43.01 8.23
CA ALA A 207 10.12 42.67 8.53
C ALA A 207 9.33 42.37 7.24
N GLN A 208 9.45 43.21 6.23
CA GLN A 208 8.82 43.00 4.91
C GLN A 208 9.26 41.71 4.23
N LEU A 209 10.57 41.43 4.29
CA LEU A 209 11.12 40.18 3.74
C LEU A 209 10.55 38.96 4.44
N GLN A 210 10.35 39.00 5.77
CA GLN A 210 9.79 37.84 6.50
C GLN A 210 8.30 37.62 6.16
N VAL A 211 7.51 38.70 6.01
CA VAL A 211 6.12 38.60 5.53
C VAL A 211 6.09 37.96 4.14
N SER A 212 6.95 38.41 3.21
CA SER A 212 7.04 37.86 1.85
C SER A 212 7.44 36.39 1.85
N LYS A 213 8.37 35.96 2.73
CA LYS A 213 8.74 34.53 2.89
C LYS A 213 7.58 33.69 3.42
N LEU A 214 6.74 34.24 4.30
CA LEU A 214 5.55 33.55 4.80
C LEU A 214 4.48 33.42 3.71
N ASP A 215 4.31 34.46 2.88
CA ASP A 215 3.41 34.43 1.71
C ASP A 215 3.84 33.33 0.70
N GLU A 216 5.13 33.19 0.42
CA GLU A 216 5.67 32.14 -0.43
C GLU A 216 5.39 30.76 0.17
N LYS A 217 5.65 30.56 1.48
CA LYS A 217 5.36 29.29 2.15
C LYS A 217 3.87 28.93 2.12
N LEU A 218 2.97 29.91 2.26
CA LEU A 218 1.53 29.70 2.14
C LEU A 218 1.13 29.30 0.72
N GLN A 219 1.73 29.93 -0.30
CA GLN A 219 1.49 29.56 -1.69
C GLN A 219 1.96 28.12 -1.99
N ALA A 220 3.15 27.74 -1.54
CA ALA A 220 3.68 26.38 -1.68
C ALA A 220 2.79 25.36 -0.95
N ASN A 221 2.32 25.69 0.26
CA ASN A 221 1.39 24.86 1.02
C ASN A 221 0.05 24.66 0.29
N ALA A 222 -0.54 25.72 -0.23
CA ALA A 222 -1.78 25.65 -1.01
C ALA A 222 -1.62 24.79 -2.28
N GLN A 223 -0.46 24.88 -2.95
CA GLN A 223 -0.15 24.00 -4.08
C GLN A 223 -0.09 22.52 -3.65
N MET A 224 0.57 22.24 -2.52
CA MET A 224 0.66 20.86 -2.01
C MET A 224 -0.70 20.30 -1.61
N GLN A 225 -1.57 21.07 -0.97
CA GLN A 225 -2.94 20.66 -0.66
C GLN A 225 -3.72 20.30 -1.93
N ARG A 226 -3.68 21.14 -2.97
CA ARG A 226 -4.34 20.86 -4.27
C ARG A 226 -3.79 19.57 -4.91
N ARG A 227 -2.47 19.35 -4.83
CA ARG A 227 -1.84 18.14 -5.34
C ARG A 227 -2.35 16.89 -4.61
N LEU A 228 -2.43 16.93 -3.28
CA LEU A 228 -2.92 15.81 -2.47
C LEU A 228 -4.39 15.51 -2.75
N VAL A 229 -5.23 16.55 -2.88
CA VAL A 229 -6.64 16.40 -3.28
C VAL A 229 -6.75 15.78 -4.68
N SER A 230 -5.91 16.21 -5.63
CA SER A 230 -5.86 15.60 -6.96
C SER A 230 -5.42 14.13 -6.92
N GLN A 231 -4.49 13.76 -6.04
CA GLN A 231 -4.09 12.37 -5.85
C GLN A 231 -5.22 11.51 -5.26
N LEU A 232 -6.06 12.07 -4.37
CA LEU A 232 -7.23 11.37 -3.85
C LEU A 232 -8.26 11.04 -4.95
N SER A 233 -8.32 11.79 -6.06
CA SER A 233 -9.23 11.51 -7.17
C SER A 233 -8.91 10.21 -7.92
N GLU A 234 -7.69 9.71 -7.86
CA GLU A 234 -7.33 8.39 -8.38
C GLU A 234 -8.19 7.29 -7.76
N TRP A 235 -8.51 7.43 -6.48
CA TRP A 235 -9.24 6.45 -5.69
C TRP A 235 -10.75 6.75 -5.63
N LEU A 236 -11.13 8.02 -5.60
CA LEU A 236 -12.50 8.47 -5.37
C LEU A 236 -13.25 8.79 -6.68
N GLY A 237 -12.52 8.88 -7.79
CA GLY A 237 -13.05 9.22 -9.10
C GLY A 237 -13.03 10.72 -9.40
N SER A 238 -13.05 11.08 -10.68
CA SER A 238 -13.00 12.48 -11.15
C SER A 238 -14.24 13.28 -10.75
N ASP A 239 -15.39 12.63 -10.73
CA ASP A 239 -16.68 13.27 -10.38
C ASP A 239 -16.69 13.73 -8.92
N TRP A 240 -15.96 13.05 -8.06
CA TRP A 240 -15.77 13.44 -6.68
C TRP A 240 -15.10 14.82 -6.56
N LEU A 241 -14.06 15.11 -7.36
CA LEU A 241 -13.40 16.42 -7.39
C LEU A 241 -14.34 17.56 -7.80
N ALA A 242 -15.29 17.28 -8.70
CA ALA A 242 -16.24 18.29 -9.19
C ALA A 242 -17.35 18.62 -8.18
N THR A 243 -17.65 17.70 -7.26
CA THR A 243 -18.73 17.84 -6.27
C THR A 243 -18.24 18.29 -4.90
N GLU A 244 -16.93 18.36 -4.68
CA GLU A 244 -16.38 18.51 -3.34
C GLU A 244 -16.41 19.93 -2.81
N GLN A 245 -17.10 20.06 -1.68
CA GLN A 245 -16.92 21.12 -0.71
C GLN A 245 -15.70 20.77 0.15
N ALA A 246 -14.92 21.78 0.57
CA ALA A 246 -13.65 21.65 1.29
C ALA A 246 -13.47 20.40 2.16
N LEU A 247 -12.53 19.54 1.79
CA LEU A 247 -12.17 18.35 2.55
C LEU A 247 -11.33 18.73 3.77
N TYR A 248 -11.86 18.56 4.96
CA TYR A 248 -11.12 18.73 6.20
C TYR A 248 -10.52 17.39 6.65
N ALA A 249 -9.21 17.25 6.45
CA ALA A 249 -8.43 16.12 6.89
C ALA A 249 -7.77 16.41 8.23
N THR A 250 -7.23 15.36 8.87
CA THR A 250 -6.47 15.48 10.11
C THR A 250 -5.20 14.65 10.04
N ASN A 251 -4.16 15.11 10.73
CA ASN A 251 -2.90 14.37 10.85
C ASN A 251 -2.84 13.46 12.08
N GLN A 252 -3.98 13.22 12.72
CA GLN A 252 -4.13 12.33 13.89
C GLN A 252 -5.33 11.42 13.69
N LEU A 253 -5.13 10.13 13.93
CA LEU A 253 -6.16 9.09 13.82
C LEU A 253 -6.18 8.22 15.08
N ASN A 254 -7.28 7.50 15.27
CA ASN A 254 -7.40 6.50 16.34
C ASN A 254 -6.75 5.17 15.89
N TRP A 255 -5.85 4.64 16.72
CA TRP A 255 -5.14 3.39 16.51
C TRP A 255 -5.40 2.35 17.62
N ASP A 256 -6.55 2.39 18.29
CA ASP A 256 -6.87 1.49 19.40
C ASP A 256 -6.80 0.01 18.99
N THR A 257 -7.29 -0.33 17.80
CA THR A 257 -7.24 -1.68 17.24
C THR A 257 -5.81 -2.16 17.02
N LEU A 258 -4.95 -1.32 16.42
CA LEU A 258 -3.53 -1.62 16.24
C LEU A 258 -2.81 -1.79 17.58
N ASN A 259 -3.05 -0.87 18.51
CA ASN A 259 -2.43 -0.90 19.83
C ASN A 259 -2.83 -2.17 20.62
N SER A 260 -4.07 -2.61 20.52
CA SER A 260 -4.54 -3.87 21.11
C SER A 260 -3.82 -5.08 20.55
N LYS A 261 -3.58 -5.10 19.22
CA LYS A 261 -2.83 -6.18 18.57
C LYS A 261 -1.35 -6.19 18.97
N LEU A 262 -0.73 -5.02 19.08
CA LEU A 262 0.64 -4.90 19.56
C LEU A 262 0.78 -5.34 21.02
N ALA A 263 -0.16 -4.98 21.88
CA ALA A 263 -0.18 -5.39 23.29
C ALA A 263 -0.40 -6.89 23.48
N SER A 264 -1.07 -7.57 22.53
CA SER A 264 -1.31 -9.01 22.57
C SER A 264 -0.11 -9.85 22.14
N SER A 265 0.94 -9.25 21.57
CA SER A 265 2.16 -9.95 21.19
C SER A 265 2.96 -10.37 22.42
N LYS A 266 3.19 -11.68 22.58
CA LYS A 266 3.98 -12.24 23.69
C LYS A 266 5.47 -11.96 23.58
N ASP A 267 5.97 -11.74 22.38
CA ASP A 267 7.37 -11.47 22.08
C ASP A 267 7.44 -10.14 21.30
N SER A 268 8.23 -9.21 21.78
CA SER A 268 8.37 -7.89 21.18
C SER A 268 9.11 -7.88 19.84
N THR A 269 9.72 -8.99 19.45
CA THR A 269 10.54 -9.10 18.23
C THR A 269 10.03 -10.12 17.22
N LYS A 270 9.08 -10.98 17.62
CA LYS A 270 8.55 -12.07 16.78
C LYS A 270 7.04 -11.93 16.59
N HIS A 271 6.66 -11.45 15.43
CA HIS A 271 5.25 -11.21 15.07
C HIS A 271 4.69 -12.27 14.12
N TYR A 272 5.33 -13.44 13.99
CA TYR A 272 4.98 -14.48 13.01
C TYR A 272 3.54 -14.95 13.12
N GLN A 273 2.99 -15.09 14.34
CA GLN A 273 1.61 -15.53 14.56
C GLN A 273 0.60 -14.52 14.00
N GLN A 274 0.86 -13.23 14.14
CA GLN A 274 -0.01 -12.17 13.61
C GLN A 274 0.16 -12.06 12.09
N LEU A 275 1.41 -12.12 11.60
CA LEU A 275 1.74 -12.08 10.19
C LEU A 275 1.18 -13.25 9.39
N SER A 276 1.00 -14.44 10.01
CA SER A 276 0.37 -15.60 9.34
C SER A 276 -1.08 -15.34 8.93
N GLN A 277 -1.74 -14.35 9.52
CA GLN A 277 -3.10 -13.94 9.12
C GLN A 277 -3.12 -12.96 7.95
N HIS A 278 -1.97 -12.43 7.58
CA HIS A 278 -1.86 -11.47 6.48
C HIS A 278 -2.18 -12.12 5.12
N PRO A 279 -2.98 -11.48 4.23
CA PRO A 279 -3.36 -12.07 2.95
C PRO A 279 -2.20 -12.57 2.11
N MET A 280 -1.08 -11.84 2.05
CA MET A 280 0.12 -12.28 1.31
C MET A 280 0.71 -13.59 1.85
N VAL A 281 0.70 -13.82 3.16
CA VAL A 281 1.18 -15.06 3.76
C VAL A 281 0.21 -16.19 3.48
N LYS A 282 -1.10 -15.93 3.56
CA LYS A 282 -2.13 -16.91 3.15
C LYS A 282 -2.04 -17.28 1.68
N MET A 283 -1.73 -16.32 0.80
CA MET A 283 -1.46 -16.59 -0.63
C MET A 283 -0.26 -17.53 -0.81
N ALA A 284 0.80 -17.36 -0.03
CA ALA A 284 1.94 -18.28 -0.04
C ALA A 284 1.53 -19.68 0.43
N ASP A 285 0.65 -19.81 1.44
CA ASP A 285 0.10 -21.10 1.87
C ASP A 285 -0.73 -21.77 0.78
N VAL A 286 -1.56 -20.99 0.09
CA VAL A 286 -2.34 -21.48 -1.06
C VAL A 286 -1.41 -21.94 -2.19
N SER A 287 -0.34 -21.20 -2.48
CA SER A 287 0.67 -21.60 -3.46
C SER A 287 1.35 -22.94 -3.08
N ILE A 288 1.72 -23.11 -1.82
CA ILE A 288 2.26 -24.39 -1.32
C ILE A 288 1.24 -25.52 -1.52
N SER A 289 -0.03 -25.28 -1.22
CA SER A 289 -1.11 -26.27 -1.38
C SER A 289 -1.32 -26.64 -2.85
N ALA A 290 -1.29 -25.65 -3.77
CA ALA A 290 -1.40 -25.90 -5.20
C ALA A 290 -0.22 -26.70 -5.75
N ASN A 291 1.01 -26.43 -5.27
CA ASN A 291 2.18 -27.20 -5.63
C ASN A 291 2.14 -28.63 -5.05
N LYS A 292 1.59 -28.85 -3.85
CA LYS A 292 1.34 -30.20 -3.34
C LYS A 292 0.34 -30.97 -4.21
N THR A 293 -0.74 -30.32 -4.65
CA THR A 293 -1.68 -30.92 -5.59
C THR A 293 -1.01 -31.21 -6.94
N GLN A 294 -0.02 -30.41 -7.37
CA GLN A 294 0.78 -30.73 -8.55
C GLN A 294 1.63 -31.99 -8.36
N VAL A 295 2.14 -32.24 -7.14
CA VAL A 295 2.80 -33.55 -6.81
C VAL A 295 1.79 -34.68 -6.93
N GLU A 296 0.58 -34.54 -6.36
CA GLU A 296 -0.48 -35.54 -6.48
C GLU A 296 -0.84 -35.83 -7.96
N ILE A 297 -0.86 -34.78 -8.82
CA ILE A 297 -1.06 -34.96 -10.27
C ILE A 297 0.12 -35.73 -10.92
N ALA A 298 1.36 -35.39 -10.54
CA ALA A 298 2.53 -36.09 -11.07
C ALA A 298 2.54 -37.59 -10.68
N GLU A 299 2.04 -37.92 -9.50
CA GLU A 299 1.86 -39.32 -9.05
C GLU A 299 0.85 -40.08 -9.92
N GLN A 300 -0.18 -39.43 -10.47
CA GLN A 300 -1.13 -40.07 -11.38
C GLN A 300 -0.47 -40.58 -12.68
N ALA A 301 0.69 -39.99 -13.06
CA ALA A 301 1.42 -40.45 -14.24
C ALA A 301 1.93 -41.92 -14.17
N TYR A 302 1.92 -42.51 -12.99
CA TYR A 302 2.24 -43.93 -12.79
C TYR A 302 1.04 -44.86 -13.02
N ASN A 303 -0.17 -44.35 -13.09
CA ASN A 303 -1.36 -45.12 -13.39
C ASN A 303 -1.46 -45.40 -14.90
N PRO A 304 -2.01 -46.55 -15.31
CA PRO A 304 -2.29 -46.82 -16.72
C PRO A 304 -3.34 -45.83 -17.26
N GLN A 305 -3.24 -45.49 -18.53
CA GLN A 305 -4.24 -44.72 -19.24
C GLN A 305 -5.04 -45.65 -20.16
N PHE A 306 -6.35 -45.48 -20.18
CA PHE A 306 -7.26 -46.30 -20.96
C PHE A 306 -7.89 -45.51 -22.11
N GLY A 307 -8.14 -46.19 -23.21
CA GLY A 307 -8.93 -45.72 -24.32
C GLY A 307 -9.84 -46.79 -24.87
N VAL A 308 -11.03 -46.41 -25.28
CA VAL A 308 -12.00 -47.30 -25.92
C VAL A 308 -12.30 -46.80 -27.31
N GLU A 309 -12.24 -47.65 -28.30
CA GLU A 309 -12.59 -47.35 -29.67
C GLU A 309 -13.59 -48.40 -30.18
N VAL A 310 -14.68 -47.94 -30.80
CA VAL A 310 -15.67 -48.78 -31.47
C VAL A 310 -15.76 -48.30 -32.94
N MET A 311 -15.64 -49.24 -33.87
CA MET A 311 -15.59 -48.95 -35.29
C MET A 311 -16.54 -49.85 -36.07
N TYR A 312 -17.31 -49.26 -36.97
CA TYR A 312 -18.09 -49.98 -37.99
C TYR A 312 -17.39 -49.85 -39.31
N ALA A 313 -17.27 -50.99 -40.05
CA ALA A 313 -16.60 -51.08 -41.35
C ALA A 313 -17.55 -51.68 -42.38
N TYR A 314 -17.98 -50.87 -43.34
CA TYR A 314 -18.79 -51.25 -44.49
C TYR A 314 -17.88 -51.87 -45.55
N ARG A 315 -18.33 -53.04 -46.11
CA ARG A 315 -17.62 -53.73 -47.16
C ARG A 315 -18.45 -53.84 -48.45
N GLN A 316 -17.90 -53.42 -49.57
CA GLN A 316 -18.60 -53.40 -50.88
C GLN A 316 -18.34 -54.68 -51.69
N ALA A 317 -17.19 -55.29 -51.49
CA ALA A 317 -16.79 -56.50 -52.26
C ALA A 317 -17.58 -57.73 -51.89
N ASN A 318 -17.59 -58.77 -52.78
CA ASN A 318 -18.13 -60.06 -52.52
C ASN A 318 -17.12 -60.95 -51.79
N ASN A 319 -17.62 -61.94 -51.00
CA ASN A 319 -16.80 -62.93 -50.35
C ASN A 319 -16.34 -64.00 -51.38
N MET A 320 -15.50 -64.92 -50.95
CA MET A 320 -15.00 -66.01 -51.83
C MET A 320 -16.09 -66.93 -52.38
N LYS A 321 -17.34 -66.83 -51.87
CA LYS A 321 -18.49 -67.60 -52.39
C LYS A 321 -19.34 -66.79 -53.37
N GLY A 322 -18.96 -65.56 -53.69
CA GLY A 322 -19.71 -64.69 -54.58
C GLY A 322 -20.87 -63.96 -53.92
N GLU A 323 -21.02 -64.08 -52.60
CA GLU A 323 -22.03 -63.35 -51.80
C GLU A 323 -21.50 -62.03 -51.27
N PRO A 324 -22.34 -60.98 -51.01
CA PRO A 324 -21.86 -59.74 -50.37
C PRO A 324 -21.12 -60.01 -49.07
N ALA A 325 -19.90 -59.47 -48.91
CA ALA A 325 -19.14 -59.59 -47.69
C ALA A 325 -19.87 -58.85 -46.54
N SER A 326 -20.07 -59.53 -45.40
CA SER A 326 -20.72 -58.92 -44.23
C SER A 326 -19.90 -57.77 -43.65
N ASP A 327 -20.55 -56.71 -43.24
CA ASP A 327 -19.92 -55.59 -42.54
C ASP A 327 -19.31 -56.05 -41.21
N LEU A 328 -18.34 -55.29 -40.73
CA LEU A 328 -17.62 -55.63 -39.49
C LEU A 328 -17.84 -54.55 -38.42
N VAL A 329 -18.01 -55.01 -37.16
CA VAL A 329 -17.90 -54.17 -36.01
C VAL A 329 -16.64 -54.58 -35.24
N SER A 330 -15.81 -53.58 -34.90
CA SER A 330 -14.59 -53.81 -34.15
C SER A 330 -14.62 -52.96 -32.91
N ALA A 331 -14.19 -53.50 -31.76
CA ALA A 331 -14.00 -52.77 -30.52
C ALA A 331 -12.56 -52.98 -30.03
N TYR A 332 -11.91 -51.90 -29.70
CA TYR A 332 -10.54 -51.89 -29.18
C TYR A 332 -10.49 -51.24 -27.81
N LEU A 333 -9.81 -51.89 -26.88
CA LEU A 333 -9.39 -51.35 -25.60
C LEU A 333 -7.88 -51.09 -25.70
N THR A 334 -7.49 -49.85 -25.59
CA THR A 334 -6.08 -49.44 -25.54
C THR A 334 -5.71 -49.14 -24.10
N MET A 335 -4.51 -49.55 -23.71
CA MET A 335 -3.97 -49.27 -22.37
C MET A 335 -2.51 -48.82 -22.51
N ASP A 336 -2.20 -47.64 -22.02
CA ASP A 336 -0.83 -47.14 -21.93
C ASP A 336 -0.28 -47.52 -20.53
N ILE A 337 0.74 -48.39 -20.51
CA ILE A 337 1.37 -48.88 -19.28
C ILE A 337 2.73 -48.22 -19.10
N PRO A 338 2.96 -47.47 -18.00
CA PRO A 338 4.22 -46.80 -17.73
C PRO A 338 5.31 -47.77 -17.25
N LEU A 339 6.01 -48.41 -18.18
CA LEU A 339 7.07 -49.40 -17.86
C LEU A 339 8.44 -48.73 -17.63
N PHE A 340 8.72 -47.60 -18.26
CA PHE A 340 10.01 -46.91 -18.20
C PHE A 340 9.85 -45.52 -17.52
N THR A 341 9.80 -45.55 -16.18
CA THR A 341 9.43 -44.34 -15.39
C THR A 341 10.61 -43.42 -15.11
N GLY A 342 11.86 -43.93 -15.07
CA GLY A 342 13.05 -43.29 -14.53
C GLY A 342 13.36 -41.90 -15.08
N ASP A 343 13.25 -41.68 -16.40
CA ASP A 343 13.62 -40.42 -17.03
C ASP A 343 12.44 -39.46 -17.31
N ARG A 344 11.21 -39.93 -17.10
CA ARG A 344 10.00 -39.13 -17.35
C ARG A 344 9.17 -38.92 -16.09
N GLN A 345 8.53 -39.98 -15.58
CA GLN A 345 7.64 -39.88 -14.42
C GLN A 345 8.41 -39.48 -13.16
N ASP A 346 9.52 -40.19 -12.85
CA ASP A 346 10.33 -39.92 -11.65
C ASP A 346 10.92 -38.51 -11.67
N ARG A 347 11.36 -38.02 -12.84
CA ARG A 347 11.87 -36.68 -12.97
C ARG A 347 10.79 -35.61 -12.82
N ASN A 348 9.59 -35.84 -13.40
CA ASN A 348 8.46 -34.93 -13.25
C ASN A 348 7.98 -34.89 -11.80
N LEU A 349 7.91 -36.02 -11.10
CA LEU A 349 7.58 -36.09 -9.69
C LEU A 349 8.61 -35.33 -8.83
N ALA A 350 9.90 -35.62 -9.05
CA ALA A 350 10.97 -34.89 -8.35
C ALA A 350 10.92 -33.35 -8.61
N ALA A 351 10.66 -32.95 -9.85
CA ALA A 351 10.50 -31.54 -10.19
C ALA A 351 9.33 -30.89 -9.42
N ALA A 352 8.18 -31.56 -9.35
CA ALA A 352 7.03 -31.07 -8.57
C ALA A 352 7.35 -30.99 -7.06
N GLN A 353 8.09 -31.95 -6.51
CA GLN A 353 8.53 -31.92 -5.11
C GLN A 353 9.48 -30.75 -4.83
N TYR A 354 10.44 -30.46 -5.73
CA TYR A 354 11.30 -29.29 -5.61
C TYR A 354 10.52 -27.97 -5.67
N GLN A 355 9.44 -27.90 -6.47
CA GLN A 355 8.55 -26.72 -6.50
C GLN A 355 7.85 -26.49 -5.16
N VAL A 356 7.44 -27.55 -4.44
CA VAL A 356 6.92 -27.42 -3.08
C VAL A 356 7.98 -26.84 -2.14
N GLY A 357 9.21 -27.36 -2.18
CA GLY A 357 10.32 -26.84 -1.38
C GLY A 357 10.63 -25.37 -1.68
N ALA A 358 10.63 -24.99 -2.95
CA ALA A 358 10.79 -23.59 -3.37
C ALA A 358 9.69 -22.67 -2.83
N ALA A 359 8.42 -23.09 -2.92
CA ALA A 359 7.29 -22.33 -2.39
C ALA A 359 7.34 -22.17 -0.85
N GLN A 360 7.78 -23.20 -0.12
CA GLN A 360 8.01 -23.12 1.32
C GLN A 360 9.11 -22.11 1.67
N SER A 361 10.25 -22.18 0.99
CA SER A 361 11.35 -21.23 1.19
C SER A 361 10.94 -19.78 0.87
N GLN A 362 10.11 -19.60 -0.14
CA GLN A 362 9.55 -18.29 -0.48
C GLN A 362 8.64 -17.73 0.63
N LYS A 363 7.79 -18.58 1.23
CA LYS A 363 6.96 -18.19 2.39
C LYS A 363 7.83 -17.80 3.60
N ASP A 364 8.87 -18.59 3.92
CA ASP A 364 9.76 -18.32 5.05
C ASP A 364 10.52 -16.99 4.85
N THR A 365 10.98 -16.75 3.63
CA THR A 365 11.60 -15.47 3.25
C THR A 365 10.63 -14.30 3.41
N LEU A 366 9.40 -14.44 2.93
CA LEU A 366 8.35 -13.43 3.07
C LEU A 366 8.07 -13.10 4.54
N LEU A 367 7.89 -14.12 5.37
CA LEU A 367 7.65 -13.96 6.81
C LEU A 367 8.81 -13.26 7.51
N THR A 368 10.05 -13.62 7.16
CA THR A 368 11.26 -12.98 7.72
C THR A 368 11.33 -11.51 7.33
N GLN A 369 11.09 -11.18 6.06
CA GLN A 369 11.05 -9.79 5.57
C GLN A 369 9.95 -8.97 6.24
N MET A 370 8.73 -9.52 6.34
CA MET A 370 7.62 -8.84 7.00
C MET A 370 7.90 -8.61 8.48
N ASN A 371 8.46 -9.61 9.19
CA ASN A 371 8.83 -9.46 10.60
C ASN A 371 9.91 -8.39 10.79
N ALA A 372 10.94 -8.37 9.94
CA ALA A 372 11.97 -7.31 9.96
C ALA A 372 11.37 -5.93 9.73
N LYS A 373 10.41 -5.81 8.79
CA LYS A 373 9.70 -4.55 8.54
C LYS A 373 8.87 -4.09 9.74
N VAL A 374 8.17 -5.00 10.43
CA VAL A 374 7.44 -4.68 11.66
C VAL A 374 8.42 -4.14 12.71
N ASN A 375 9.54 -4.83 12.96
CA ASN A 375 10.53 -4.41 13.94
C ASN A 375 11.12 -3.02 13.62
N THR A 376 11.44 -2.75 12.35
CA THR A 376 11.89 -1.42 11.91
C THR A 376 10.85 -0.34 12.23
N LEU A 377 9.59 -0.57 11.86
CA LEU A 377 8.50 0.37 12.12
C LEU A 377 8.23 0.59 13.62
N LEU A 378 8.43 -0.43 14.45
CA LEU A 378 8.33 -0.28 15.90
C LEU A 378 9.45 0.58 16.49
N VAL A 379 10.67 0.45 15.98
CA VAL A 379 11.80 1.31 16.35
C VAL A 379 11.52 2.76 15.92
N ASP A 380 11.09 2.96 14.67
CA ASP A 380 10.73 4.29 14.16
C ASP A 380 9.62 4.92 15.00
N ARG A 381 8.54 4.16 15.30
CA ARG A 381 7.45 4.60 16.15
C ARG A 381 7.93 5.03 17.54
N GLY A 382 8.79 4.22 18.17
CA GLY A 382 9.37 4.52 19.49
C GLY A 382 10.19 5.82 19.45
N ASN A 383 11.04 5.99 18.44
CA ASN A 383 11.85 7.19 18.27
C ASN A 383 10.98 8.44 18.03
N LEU A 384 9.98 8.34 17.13
CA LEU A 384 9.06 9.43 16.83
C LEU A 384 8.28 9.86 18.09
N THR A 385 7.85 8.90 18.90
CA THR A 385 7.15 9.19 20.17
C THR A 385 8.07 9.96 21.15
N GLN A 386 9.31 9.51 21.34
CA GLN A 386 10.27 10.19 22.23
C GLN A 386 10.64 11.59 21.73
N ARG A 387 10.82 11.74 20.39
CA ARG A 387 11.07 13.06 19.80
C ARG A 387 9.88 13.99 20.03
N LEU A 388 8.66 13.53 19.77
CA LEU A 388 7.45 14.31 19.96
C LEU A 388 7.27 14.77 21.41
N GLU A 389 7.54 13.90 22.37
CA GLU A 389 7.54 14.23 23.81
C GLU A 389 8.55 15.34 24.13
N ARG A 390 9.78 15.27 23.59
CA ARG A 390 10.80 16.32 23.75
C ARG A 390 10.37 17.66 23.16
N TYR A 391 9.69 17.65 21.99
CA TYR A 391 9.14 18.88 21.40
C TYR A 391 8.07 19.51 22.31
N GLN A 392 7.18 18.68 22.86
CA GLN A 392 6.09 19.15 23.73
C GLN A 392 6.56 19.61 25.10
N SER A 393 7.46 18.86 25.72
CA SER A 393 7.89 19.11 27.10
C SER A 393 9.03 20.13 27.23
N THR A 394 9.86 20.29 26.20
CA THR A 394 11.11 21.06 26.32
C THR A 394 11.24 22.12 25.22
N LEU A 395 11.28 21.74 23.93
CA LEU A 395 11.68 22.66 22.86
C LEU A 395 10.68 23.80 22.65
N LEU A 396 9.39 23.49 22.54
CA LEU A 396 8.37 24.51 22.35
C LEU A 396 8.20 25.45 23.56
N PRO A 397 8.18 24.96 24.82
CA PRO A 397 8.20 25.83 25.99
C PRO A 397 9.44 26.75 26.03
N GLN A 398 10.63 26.23 25.71
CA GLN A 398 11.86 27.05 25.65
C GLN A 398 11.81 28.09 24.53
N ALA A 399 11.32 27.76 23.34
CA ALA A 399 11.15 28.70 22.24
C ALA A 399 10.21 29.84 22.62
N LYS A 400 9.06 29.54 23.24
CA LYS A 400 8.11 30.55 23.74
C LYS A 400 8.73 31.44 24.81
N ALA A 401 9.46 30.88 25.76
CA ALA A 401 10.17 31.65 26.80
C ALA A 401 11.24 32.55 26.17
N ARG A 402 11.94 32.10 25.14
CA ARG A 402 12.93 32.90 24.38
C ARG A 402 12.29 34.10 23.70
N ILE A 403 11.14 33.90 23.00
CA ILE A 403 10.41 35.00 22.38
C ILE A 403 10.05 36.08 23.43
N GLN A 404 9.44 35.65 24.55
CA GLN A 404 9.08 36.60 25.62
C GLN A 404 10.29 37.34 26.21
N ALA A 405 11.45 36.67 26.31
CA ALA A 405 12.66 37.31 26.82
C ALA A 405 13.22 38.35 25.83
N VAL A 406 13.23 38.00 24.54
CA VAL A 406 13.73 38.90 23.48
C VAL A 406 12.78 40.09 23.26
N GLU A 407 11.47 39.89 23.30
CA GLU A 407 10.48 40.97 23.24
C GLU A 407 10.65 41.99 24.37
N ARG A 408 10.84 41.50 25.62
CA ARG A 408 11.15 42.37 26.77
C ARG A 408 12.49 43.07 26.59
N GLY A 409 13.50 42.37 26.08
CA GLY A 409 14.83 42.95 25.77
C GLY A 409 14.69 44.07 24.75
N TYR A 410 13.92 43.86 23.68
CA TYR A 410 13.65 44.88 22.65
C TYR A 410 12.92 46.09 23.22
N GLN A 411 11.88 45.88 24.05
CA GLN A 411 11.18 46.97 24.73
C GLN A 411 12.08 47.80 25.65
N ASN A 412 13.11 47.19 26.26
CA ASN A 412 14.07 47.80 27.16
C ASN A 412 15.34 48.30 26.43
N ASN A 413 15.40 48.27 25.09
CA ASN A 413 16.57 48.61 24.26
C ASN A 413 17.82 47.75 24.57
N THR A 414 17.66 46.54 25.05
CA THR A 414 18.75 45.58 25.33
C THR A 414 18.84 44.44 24.31
N ALA A 415 17.87 44.30 23.41
CA ALA A 415 17.87 43.37 22.27
C ALA A 415 17.54 44.11 20.97
N GLN A 416 17.98 43.56 19.85
CA GLN A 416 17.69 44.12 18.51
C GLN A 416 16.41 43.50 17.95
N PHE A 417 15.77 44.22 17.00
CA PHE A 417 14.59 43.71 16.30
C PHE A 417 14.86 42.39 15.59
N ASN A 418 16.05 42.19 15.06
CA ASN A 418 16.47 40.98 14.38
C ASN A 418 16.48 39.75 15.31
N ASP A 419 16.70 39.95 16.64
CA ASP A 419 16.63 38.89 17.64
C ASP A 419 15.17 38.41 17.81
N VAL A 420 14.19 39.33 17.77
CA VAL A 420 12.75 39.01 17.82
C VAL A 420 12.34 38.21 16.59
N ILE A 421 12.74 38.63 15.39
CA ILE A 421 12.49 37.90 14.13
C ILE A 421 13.06 36.50 14.22
N SER A 422 14.32 36.36 14.65
CA SER A 422 14.98 35.05 14.76
C SER A 422 14.24 34.13 15.72
N ALA A 423 13.89 34.63 16.93
CA ALA A 423 13.18 33.82 17.91
C ALA A 423 11.80 33.36 17.41
N THR A 424 11.06 34.22 16.73
CA THR A 424 9.74 33.92 16.15
C THR A 424 9.86 32.90 15.00
N THR A 425 10.88 33.06 14.16
CA THR A 425 11.12 32.10 13.05
C THR A 425 11.51 30.73 13.57
N ASP A 426 12.33 30.66 14.64
CA ASP A 426 12.72 29.42 15.27
C ASP A 426 11.50 28.71 15.91
N GLU A 427 10.61 29.44 16.59
CA GLU A 427 9.37 28.86 17.13
C GLU A 427 8.48 28.31 16.01
N LEU A 428 8.28 29.04 14.91
CA LEU A 428 7.53 28.58 13.75
C LEU A 428 8.10 27.28 13.20
N ALA A 429 9.43 27.17 13.05
CA ALA A 429 10.08 25.98 12.56
C ALA A 429 9.81 24.78 13.50
N LEU A 430 9.91 24.99 14.82
CA LEU A 430 9.62 23.96 15.82
C LEU A 430 8.15 23.53 15.84
N GLN A 431 7.21 24.46 15.65
CA GLN A 431 5.78 24.12 15.56
C GLN A 431 5.48 23.27 14.32
N LEU A 432 6.02 23.61 13.16
CA LEU A 432 5.85 22.84 11.93
C LEU A 432 6.49 21.46 12.04
N GLU A 433 7.70 21.37 12.60
CA GLU A 433 8.39 20.09 12.81
C GLU A 433 7.64 19.20 13.80
N GLN A 434 7.05 19.75 14.87
CA GLN A 434 6.18 18.98 15.77
C GLN A 434 5.00 18.36 15.03
N GLN A 435 4.34 19.12 14.16
CA GLN A 435 3.22 18.60 13.36
C GLN A 435 3.70 17.56 12.35
N ARG A 436 4.91 17.72 11.78
CA ARG A 436 5.52 16.72 10.89
C ARG A 436 5.79 15.41 11.64
N LEU A 437 6.43 15.47 12.81
CA LEU A 437 6.68 14.30 13.65
C LEU A 437 5.39 13.56 14.05
N LEU A 438 4.33 14.30 14.35
CA LEU A 438 3.03 13.74 14.68
C LEU A 438 2.42 13.00 13.48
N THR A 439 2.54 13.60 12.29
CA THR A 439 2.10 12.99 11.04
C THR A 439 2.90 11.74 10.72
N ASP A 440 4.23 11.79 10.85
CA ASP A 440 5.13 10.65 10.62
C ASP A 440 4.84 9.50 11.58
N LEU A 441 4.52 9.78 12.84
CA LEU A 441 4.08 8.78 13.81
C LEU A 441 2.78 8.09 13.37
N ASN A 442 1.82 8.85 12.84
CA ASN A 442 0.56 8.28 12.34
C ASN A 442 0.78 7.50 11.02
N ILE A 443 1.69 7.93 10.15
CA ILE A 443 2.10 7.18 8.95
C ILE A 443 2.79 5.87 9.36
N ALA A 444 3.67 5.88 10.37
CA ALA A 444 4.29 4.67 10.88
C ALA A 444 3.24 3.69 11.45
N ASN A 445 2.22 4.20 12.14
CA ASN A 445 1.10 3.39 12.60
C ASN A 445 0.28 2.83 11.44
N SER A 446 0.03 3.59 10.36
CA SER A 446 -0.64 3.13 9.15
C SER A 446 0.14 1.98 8.49
N ASN A 447 1.46 2.11 8.37
CA ASN A 447 2.33 1.06 7.83
C ASN A 447 2.37 -0.20 8.73
N LEU A 448 2.31 -0.04 10.05
CA LEU A 448 2.14 -1.17 10.98
C LEU A 448 0.78 -1.83 10.82
N ALA A 449 -0.29 -1.04 10.66
CA ALA A 449 -1.64 -1.54 10.42
C ALA A 449 -1.75 -2.32 9.10
N THR A 450 -0.97 -1.98 8.09
CA THR A 450 -0.85 -2.75 6.84
C THR A 450 -0.36 -4.17 7.11
N LEU A 451 0.62 -4.35 7.99
CA LEU A 451 1.24 -5.64 8.27
C LEU A 451 0.49 -6.47 9.32
N LEU A 452 -0.01 -5.82 10.37
CA LEU A 452 -0.62 -6.48 11.52
C LEU A 452 -2.15 -6.38 11.53
N GLY A 453 -2.72 -5.60 10.59
CA GLY A 453 -4.12 -5.21 10.61
C GLY A 453 -4.40 -4.12 11.62
N GLY A 454 -5.44 -3.33 11.38
CA GLY A 454 -5.81 -2.20 12.24
C GLY A 454 -6.60 -1.14 11.51
N PHE A 455 -6.80 -1.32 10.20
CA PHE A 455 -7.74 -0.50 9.43
C PHE A 455 -9.19 -0.91 9.74
N ASP A 456 -10.05 0.09 9.83
CA ASP A 456 -11.47 -0.08 10.08
C ASP A 456 -12.24 0.34 8.81
N TYR A 457 -12.53 -0.64 7.94
CA TYR A 457 -13.36 -0.47 6.76
C TYR A 457 -14.27 -1.69 6.57
N GLN A 458 -15.42 -1.47 5.93
CA GLN A 458 -16.37 -2.52 5.60
C GLN A 458 -16.81 -2.33 4.14
N VAL A 459 -16.40 -3.26 3.30
CA VAL A 459 -16.76 -3.25 1.88
C VAL A 459 -17.26 -4.62 1.46
N ALA A 460 -18.29 -4.64 0.61
CA ALA A 460 -18.78 -5.88 0.02
C ALA A 460 -17.72 -6.49 -0.91
N SER A 461 -17.72 -7.82 -1.01
CA SER A 461 -16.88 -8.51 -2.01
C SER A 461 -17.27 -8.01 -3.40
N PRO A 462 -16.29 -7.73 -4.28
CA PRO A 462 -16.58 -7.29 -5.63
C PRO A 462 -17.25 -8.42 -6.42
N GLU A 463 -18.33 -8.10 -7.13
CA GLU A 463 -18.94 -9.03 -8.09
C GLU A 463 -18.02 -9.20 -9.29
N ALA A 464 -17.82 -10.45 -9.72
CA ALA A 464 -17.08 -10.74 -10.93
C ALA A 464 -17.89 -10.26 -12.14
N ARG A 465 -17.34 -9.30 -12.89
CA ARG A 465 -17.96 -8.87 -14.16
C ARG A 465 -17.67 -9.93 -15.22
N SER A 466 -18.73 -10.63 -15.69
CA SER A 466 -18.67 -11.40 -16.93
C SER A 466 -19.27 -10.56 -18.06
N ILE A 467 -18.66 -10.60 -19.22
CA ILE A 467 -19.34 -10.14 -20.44
C ILE A 467 -20.30 -11.26 -20.78
N SER A 468 -21.59 -11.11 -20.44
CA SER A 468 -22.61 -12.03 -20.93
C SER A 468 -22.74 -11.79 -22.45
N THR A 469 -21.97 -12.54 -23.20
CA THR A 469 -22.20 -12.65 -24.63
C THR A 469 -23.13 -13.82 -24.86
N TYR A 470 -24.40 -13.49 -25.13
CA TYR A 470 -25.46 -14.26 -25.78
C TYR A 470 -26.12 -15.39 -24.99
#